data_86ef8ecc3c06a07825e0d7fa5a4592ac
#
_entry.id   86ef8ecc3c06a07825e0d7fa5a4592ac
#
_cell.length_a   1.000
_cell.length_b   1.000
_cell.length_c   1.000
_cell.angle_alpha   90.00
_cell.angle_beta   90.00
_cell.angle_gamma   90.00
#
_symmetry.space_group_name_H-M   'P 1'
#
loop_
_entity.id
_entity.type
_entity.pdbx_description
1 polymer ?
#
loop_
_entity_poly.entity_id
_entity_poly.type
_entity_poly.pdbx_seq_one_letter_code
_entity_poly.pdbx_strand_id
1 'polypeptide(L)'
;MPELVSSNFEIPDTMLGRQAEAIFESIIKESKSYKLLAANIQIQSPTKTIGELDYLLEQRKTKTQIHVELSCKFYLFNPESLGTFEQKWIGPNKKDSLQDKITKLREKQFPLLFDKNTENLLENIGFNASKAKQQCYLAASLYLPIEQSKLALPKAYQKCVVGYWMYYHQLTLEDTCSYAVVEKKQWLLPPKTSTHWCSAKEIQVKILESLKNKKAPQVYKKSGAVIEKFFVVWWDLK
;
A
#
# COMPACT_ATOMS: atom_id res chain seq x y z
N MET A 1 -4.47 -2.04 -15.56
CA MET A 1 -5.18 -2.87 -14.57
C MET A 1 -6.25 -3.60 -15.33
N PRO A 2 -6.46 -4.88 -15.14
CA PRO A 2 -7.64 -5.53 -15.69
C PRO A 2 -8.87 -4.86 -15.09
N GLU A 3 -9.97 -4.84 -15.81
CA GLU A 3 -11.32 -4.47 -15.37
C GLU A 3 -11.77 -5.52 -14.33
N LEU A 4 -11.41 -5.32 -13.07
CA LEU A 4 -11.22 -6.43 -12.15
C LEU A 4 -11.93 -6.30 -10.82
N VAL A 5 -12.99 -5.54 -10.77
CA VAL A 5 -13.88 -5.68 -9.61
C VAL A 5 -15.29 -5.68 -10.17
N SER A 6 -16.08 -6.70 -9.84
CA SER A 6 -17.50 -6.69 -10.15
C SER A 6 -18.10 -5.38 -9.68
N SER A 7 -19.04 -4.83 -10.44
CA SER A 7 -19.72 -3.57 -10.14
C SER A 7 -20.40 -3.54 -8.75
N ASN A 8 -20.40 -4.66 -8.04
CA ASN A 8 -21.06 -4.86 -6.74
C ASN A 8 -20.11 -5.13 -5.57
N PHE A 9 -18.76 -5.02 -5.76
CA PHE A 9 -17.84 -5.23 -4.65
C PHE A 9 -17.72 -3.95 -3.81
N GLU A 10 -18.20 -4.01 -2.58
CA GLU A 10 -18.02 -2.94 -1.60
C GLU A 10 -16.72 -3.14 -0.82
N ILE A 11 -15.85 -2.13 -0.86
CA ILE A 11 -14.62 -2.12 -0.07
C ILE A 11 -15.00 -1.90 1.41
N PRO A 12 -14.62 -2.80 2.32
CA PRO A 12 -15.00 -2.69 3.73
C PRO A 12 -14.39 -1.43 4.37
N ASP A 13 -15.17 -0.76 5.24
CA ASP A 13 -14.70 0.40 6.01
C ASP A 13 -13.82 -0.04 7.19
N THR A 14 -12.61 -0.45 6.89
CA THR A 14 -11.63 -0.99 7.83
C THR A 14 -10.22 -0.48 7.55
N MET A 15 -9.21 -0.98 8.25
CA MET A 15 -7.81 -0.62 8.03
C MET A 15 -7.34 -0.98 6.61
N LEU A 16 -6.42 -0.18 6.06
CA LEU A 16 -5.90 -0.33 4.68
C LEU A 16 -5.43 -1.75 4.34
N GLY A 17 -4.77 -2.43 5.26
CA GLY A 17 -4.34 -3.82 5.05
C GLY A 17 -5.53 -4.73 4.74
N ARG A 18 -6.56 -4.67 5.58
CA ARG A 18 -7.79 -5.46 5.40
C ARG A 18 -8.56 -5.09 4.13
N GLN A 19 -8.55 -3.83 3.76
CA GLN A 19 -9.13 -3.40 2.47
C GLN A 19 -8.38 -4.03 1.30
N ALA A 20 -7.05 -3.99 1.33
CA ALA A 20 -6.20 -4.58 0.29
C ALA A 20 -6.40 -6.10 0.19
N GLU A 21 -6.50 -6.79 1.33
CA GLU A 21 -6.81 -8.22 1.40
C GLU A 21 -8.16 -8.51 0.75
N ALA A 22 -9.21 -7.78 1.13
CA ALA A 22 -10.56 -7.96 0.58
C ALA A 22 -10.61 -7.74 -0.94
N ILE A 23 -9.93 -6.69 -1.43
CA ILE A 23 -9.80 -6.41 -2.87
C ILE A 23 -9.06 -7.55 -3.58
N PHE A 24 -7.92 -7.99 -3.03
CA PHE A 24 -7.13 -9.06 -3.63
C PHE A 24 -7.89 -10.38 -3.67
N GLU A 25 -8.57 -10.75 -2.59
CA GLU A 25 -9.41 -11.94 -2.56
C GLU A 25 -10.56 -11.90 -3.56
N SER A 26 -11.23 -10.76 -3.71
CA SER A 26 -12.27 -10.59 -4.74
C SER A 26 -11.70 -10.84 -6.13
N ILE A 27 -10.55 -10.24 -6.44
CA ILE A 27 -9.85 -10.43 -7.73
C ILE A 27 -9.53 -11.92 -7.97
N ILE A 28 -9.02 -12.62 -6.96
CA ILE A 28 -8.65 -14.04 -7.09
C ILE A 28 -9.89 -14.94 -7.22
N LYS A 29 -10.94 -14.67 -6.45
CA LYS A 29 -12.20 -15.45 -6.50
C LYS A 29 -12.87 -15.37 -7.88
N GLU A 30 -12.82 -14.21 -8.52
CA GLU A 30 -13.36 -13.99 -9.88
C GLU A 30 -12.41 -14.45 -10.99
N SER A 31 -11.15 -14.77 -10.66
CA SER A 31 -10.14 -15.14 -11.64
C SER A 31 -10.42 -16.48 -12.29
N LYS A 32 -10.46 -16.51 -13.62
CA LYS A 32 -10.48 -17.75 -14.41
C LYS A 32 -9.11 -18.45 -14.44
N SER A 33 -8.03 -17.74 -14.09
CA SER A 33 -6.65 -18.24 -14.17
C SER A 33 -6.15 -18.82 -12.86
N TYR A 34 -6.67 -18.37 -11.73
CA TYR A 34 -6.20 -18.79 -10.42
C TYR A 34 -7.33 -19.39 -9.57
N LYS A 35 -6.95 -20.27 -8.65
CA LYS A 35 -7.80 -20.83 -7.60
C LYS A 35 -7.18 -20.45 -6.25
N LEU A 36 -7.95 -19.89 -5.34
CA LEU A 36 -7.55 -19.72 -3.96
C LEU A 36 -7.60 -21.09 -3.26
N LEU A 37 -6.48 -21.49 -2.69
CA LEU A 37 -6.38 -22.71 -1.88
C LEU A 37 -6.58 -22.36 -0.39
N ALA A 38 -5.88 -21.35 0.08
CA ALA A 38 -6.02 -20.84 1.44
C ALA A 38 -5.57 -19.38 1.54
N ALA A 39 -6.02 -18.67 2.58
CA ALA A 39 -5.65 -17.29 2.88
C ALA A 39 -5.48 -17.08 4.38
N ASN A 40 -4.64 -16.12 4.76
CA ASN A 40 -4.42 -15.66 6.13
C ASN A 40 -4.10 -16.81 7.10
N ILE A 41 -3.17 -17.69 6.71
CA ILE A 41 -2.80 -18.90 7.46
C ILE A 41 -1.81 -18.51 8.53
N GLN A 42 -2.26 -18.47 9.78
CA GLN A 42 -1.38 -18.19 10.90
C GLN A 42 -0.53 -19.41 11.28
N ILE A 43 0.76 -19.22 11.34
CA ILE A 43 1.72 -20.25 11.72
C ILE A 43 2.02 -20.10 13.21
N GLN A 44 1.70 -21.15 13.95
CA GLN A 44 1.83 -21.20 15.40
C GLN A 44 3.03 -22.05 15.82
N SER A 45 3.81 -21.58 16.78
CA SER A 45 4.65 -22.43 17.59
C SER A 45 3.94 -22.76 18.90
N PRO A 46 4.44 -23.67 19.72
CA PRO A 46 3.79 -24.00 21.01
C PRO A 46 3.59 -22.80 21.93
N THR A 47 4.35 -21.73 21.77
CA THR A 47 4.35 -20.57 22.68
C THR A 47 3.86 -19.26 22.04
N LYS A 48 3.81 -19.16 20.70
CA LYS A 48 3.47 -17.90 20.02
C LYS A 48 3.15 -18.10 18.55
N THR A 49 2.44 -17.14 17.98
CA THR A 49 2.34 -16.98 16.52
C THR A 49 3.70 -16.52 15.97
N ILE A 50 4.28 -17.27 15.03
CA ILE A 50 5.55 -16.94 14.38
C ILE A 50 5.38 -16.11 13.11
N GLY A 51 4.23 -16.21 12.47
CA GLY A 51 3.91 -15.40 11.30
C GLY A 51 2.61 -15.84 10.64
N GLU A 52 2.38 -15.33 9.45
CA GLU A 52 1.20 -15.61 8.64
C GLU A 52 1.64 -15.77 7.18
N LEU A 53 1.09 -16.76 6.48
CA LEU A 53 1.15 -16.87 5.03
C LEU A 53 -0.09 -16.18 4.47
N ASP A 54 0.09 -15.14 3.65
CA ASP A 54 -1.04 -14.34 3.20
C ASP A 54 -1.94 -15.14 2.25
N TYR A 55 -1.39 -15.73 1.18
CA TYR A 55 -2.20 -16.48 0.20
C TYR A 55 -1.47 -17.69 -0.37
N LEU A 56 -2.18 -18.81 -0.49
CA LEU A 56 -1.79 -19.99 -1.25
C LEU A 56 -2.74 -20.14 -2.44
N LEU A 57 -2.18 -20.11 -3.65
CA LEU A 57 -2.94 -20.16 -4.91
C LEU A 57 -2.51 -21.35 -5.77
N GLU A 58 -3.39 -21.77 -6.67
CA GLU A 58 -3.07 -22.67 -7.77
C GLU A 58 -3.39 -21.99 -9.10
N GLN A 59 -2.44 -21.96 -10.02
CA GLN A 59 -2.71 -21.60 -11.41
C GLN A 59 -3.48 -22.72 -12.11
N ARG A 60 -4.71 -22.49 -12.53
CA ARG A 60 -5.64 -23.53 -13.02
C ARG A 60 -5.09 -24.31 -14.21
N LYS A 61 -4.44 -23.62 -15.16
CA LYS A 61 -3.94 -24.24 -16.41
C LYS A 61 -2.73 -25.14 -16.18
N THR A 62 -1.76 -24.68 -15.40
CA THR A 62 -0.46 -25.37 -15.22
C THR A 62 -0.39 -26.18 -13.94
N LYS A 63 -1.38 -26.06 -13.06
CA LYS A 63 -1.38 -26.63 -11.70
C LYS A 63 -0.22 -26.15 -10.82
N THR A 64 0.45 -25.07 -11.24
CA THR A 64 1.53 -24.47 -10.46
C THR A 64 0.96 -23.87 -9.20
N GLN A 65 1.48 -24.28 -8.05
CA GLN A 65 1.16 -23.72 -6.75
C GLN A 65 2.01 -22.48 -6.48
N ILE A 66 1.42 -21.47 -5.85
CA ILE A 66 2.03 -20.16 -5.67
C ILE A 66 1.74 -19.67 -4.25
N HIS A 67 2.79 -19.37 -3.50
CA HIS A 67 2.69 -18.58 -2.27
C HIS A 67 2.80 -17.10 -2.62
N VAL A 68 1.79 -16.31 -2.26
CA VAL A 68 1.75 -14.87 -2.51
C VAL A 68 1.72 -14.12 -1.19
N GLU A 69 2.69 -13.23 -1.01
CA GLU A 69 2.69 -12.23 0.05
C GLU A 69 2.09 -10.92 -0.47
N LEU A 70 1.06 -10.42 0.16
CA LEU A 70 0.38 -9.19 -0.18
C LEU A 70 0.92 -8.01 0.65
N SER A 71 1.10 -6.88 0.05
CA SER A 71 1.42 -5.66 0.79
C SER A 71 0.82 -4.43 0.14
N CYS A 72 0.11 -3.62 0.93
CA CYS A 72 -0.37 -2.31 0.53
C CYS A 72 0.48 -1.24 1.22
N LYS A 73 1.16 -0.40 0.46
CA LYS A 73 2.12 0.57 0.98
C LYS A 73 2.02 1.92 0.26
N PHE A 74 2.36 2.97 1.00
CA PHE A 74 2.44 4.35 0.53
C PHE A 74 3.87 4.82 0.79
N TYR A 75 4.57 5.22 -0.28
CA TYR A 75 5.94 5.69 -0.16
C TYR A 75 6.14 7.02 -0.87
N LEU A 76 6.93 7.87 -0.25
CA LEU A 76 7.36 9.16 -0.74
C LEU A 76 8.82 9.05 -1.17
N PHE A 77 9.14 9.42 -2.41
CA PHE A 77 10.53 9.46 -2.87
C PHE A 77 11.25 10.63 -2.22
N ASN A 78 12.21 10.36 -1.35
CA ASN A 78 13.06 11.38 -0.77
C ASN A 78 14.45 11.34 -1.43
N PRO A 79 14.76 12.27 -2.35
CA PRO A 79 16.05 12.30 -3.05
C PRO A 79 17.23 12.53 -2.11
N GLU A 80 17.02 13.21 -0.99
CA GLU A 80 18.03 13.54 0.01
C GLU A 80 18.40 12.36 0.91
N SER A 81 17.58 11.30 0.94
CA SER A 81 17.92 10.09 1.69
C SER A 81 19.16 9.43 1.12
N LEU A 82 20.09 9.09 2.00
CA LEU A 82 21.27 8.30 1.63
C LEU A 82 20.87 6.85 1.34
N GLY A 83 21.71 6.17 0.54
CA GLY A 83 21.57 4.74 0.28
C GLY A 83 21.01 4.38 -1.10
N THR A 84 20.47 3.17 -1.21
CA THR A 84 19.96 2.61 -2.47
C THR A 84 18.70 3.32 -2.96
N PHE A 85 18.31 3.06 -4.20
CA PHE A 85 17.08 3.60 -4.77
C PHE A 85 15.85 3.21 -3.94
N GLU A 86 15.80 1.98 -3.44
CA GLU A 86 14.70 1.48 -2.59
C GLU A 86 14.67 2.12 -1.20
N GLN A 87 15.83 2.52 -0.67
CA GLN A 87 15.92 3.24 0.61
C GLN A 87 15.41 4.67 0.52
N LYS A 88 15.40 5.26 -0.69
CA LYS A 88 14.84 6.61 -0.92
C LYS A 88 13.31 6.64 -0.91
N TRP A 89 12.66 5.49 -1.05
CA TRP A 89 11.21 5.38 -0.93
C TRP A 89 10.82 5.13 0.54
N ILE A 90 10.43 6.18 1.23
CA ILE A 90 10.15 6.15 2.68
C ILE A 90 8.66 6.33 2.96
N GLY A 91 8.18 5.70 4.02
CA GLY A 91 6.80 5.90 4.47
C GLY A 91 6.54 7.35 4.90
N PRO A 92 5.31 7.88 4.74
CA PRO A 92 4.99 9.29 5.02
C PRO A 92 5.41 9.78 6.41
N ASN A 93 5.44 8.87 7.38
CA ASN A 93 5.81 9.16 8.76
C ASN A 93 7.24 8.69 9.14
N LYS A 94 8.09 8.40 8.15
CA LYS A 94 9.48 7.94 8.33
C LYS A 94 9.62 6.68 9.23
N LYS A 95 8.61 5.80 9.25
CA LYS A 95 8.63 4.59 10.10
C LYS A 95 9.13 3.35 9.37
N ASP A 96 9.12 3.36 8.05
CA ASP A 96 9.55 2.27 7.18
C ASP A 96 10.01 2.80 5.83
N SER A 97 10.70 1.95 5.08
CA SER A 97 11.08 2.19 3.69
C SER A 97 10.67 1.01 2.81
N LEU A 98 10.74 1.19 1.49
CA LEU A 98 10.56 0.10 0.54
C LEU A 98 11.62 -0.98 0.74
N GLN A 99 12.88 -0.58 1.02
CA GLN A 99 13.97 -1.51 1.32
C GLN A 99 13.64 -2.37 2.56
N ASP A 100 13.13 -1.77 3.64
CA ASP A 100 12.75 -2.52 4.86
C ASP A 100 11.66 -3.56 4.55
N LYS A 101 10.69 -3.21 3.70
CA LYS A 101 9.65 -4.15 3.28
C LYS A 101 10.22 -5.30 2.46
N ILE A 102 11.11 -5.02 1.50
CA ILE A 102 11.78 -6.04 0.69
C ILE A 102 12.61 -6.97 1.58
N THR A 103 13.37 -6.41 2.51
CA THR A 103 14.17 -7.17 3.47
C THR A 103 13.29 -8.08 4.32
N LYS A 104 12.19 -7.54 4.88
CA LYS A 104 11.24 -8.33 5.67
C LYS A 104 10.63 -9.49 4.86
N LEU A 105 10.28 -9.25 3.60
CA LEU A 105 9.75 -10.30 2.71
C LEU A 105 10.77 -11.44 2.54
N ARG A 106 12.01 -11.07 2.21
CA ARG A 106 13.09 -12.03 1.92
C ARG A 106 13.51 -12.84 3.15
N GLU A 107 13.66 -12.18 4.29
CA GLU A 107 14.27 -12.78 5.48
C GLU A 107 13.28 -13.41 6.45
N LYS A 108 12.00 -12.99 6.41
CA LYS A 108 11.00 -13.43 7.38
C LYS A 108 9.76 -14.05 6.76
N GLN A 109 9.16 -13.40 5.75
CA GLN A 109 7.86 -13.86 5.25
C GLN A 109 8.00 -15.04 4.29
N PHE A 110 8.85 -14.95 3.28
CA PHE A 110 9.07 -16.07 2.35
C PHE A 110 9.64 -17.34 3.01
N PRO A 111 10.62 -17.26 3.92
CA PRO A 111 11.11 -18.46 4.61
C PRO A 111 10.07 -19.18 5.45
N LEU A 112 9.00 -18.48 5.91
CA LEU A 112 7.95 -19.07 6.72
C LEU A 112 7.23 -20.22 6.02
N LEU A 113 7.15 -20.22 4.68
CA LEU A 113 6.60 -21.33 3.90
C LEU A 113 7.32 -22.68 4.19
N PHE A 114 8.59 -22.62 4.56
CA PHE A 114 9.46 -23.78 4.79
C PHE A 114 9.73 -24.04 6.28
N ASP A 115 9.01 -23.32 7.17
CA ASP A 115 9.13 -23.55 8.61
C ASP A 115 8.46 -24.89 8.97
N LYS A 116 9.10 -25.64 9.88
CA LYS A 116 8.59 -26.95 10.34
C LYS A 116 7.15 -26.92 10.88
N ASN A 117 6.76 -25.78 11.47
CA ASN A 117 5.39 -25.61 11.97
C ASN A 117 4.37 -25.38 10.86
N THR A 118 4.82 -25.20 9.62
CA THR A 118 3.97 -25.01 8.45
C THR A 118 3.64 -26.33 7.74
N GLU A 119 4.49 -27.35 7.86
CA GLU A 119 4.42 -28.62 7.11
C GLU A 119 3.04 -29.29 7.18
N ASN A 120 2.54 -29.59 8.37
CA ASN A 120 1.24 -30.25 8.56
C ASN A 120 0.07 -29.43 8.00
N LEU A 121 0.15 -28.11 8.08
CA LEU A 121 -0.90 -27.23 7.55
C LEU A 121 -0.90 -27.28 6.02
N LEU A 122 0.27 -27.29 5.39
CA LEU A 122 0.41 -27.38 3.93
C LEU A 122 -0.05 -28.74 3.41
N GLU A 123 0.29 -29.83 4.10
CA GLU A 123 -0.17 -31.20 3.76
C GLU A 123 -1.70 -31.28 3.77
N ASN A 124 -2.36 -30.75 4.81
CA ASN A 124 -3.81 -30.71 4.92
C ASN A 124 -4.50 -29.93 3.79
N ILE A 125 -3.82 -28.91 3.25
CA ILE A 125 -4.30 -28.10 2.12
C ILE A 125 -3.97 -28.76 0.78
N GLY A 126 -3.07 -29.76 0.75
CA GLY A 126 -2.52 -30.36 -0.46
C GLY A 126 -1.55 -29.42 -1.18
N PHE A 127 -0.81 -28.57 -0.42
CA PHE A 127 0.13 -27.60 -0.96
C PHE A 127 1.57 -28.10 -0.79
N ASN A 128 2.29 -28.18 -1.92
CA ASN A 128 3.68 -28.64 -1.94
C ASN A 128 4.66 -27.45 -1.98
N ALA A 129 5.20 -27.10 -0.82
CA ALA A 129 6.11 -25.96 -0.66
C ALA A 129 7.36 -26.07 -1.58
N SER A 130 7.93 -27.28 -1.73
CA SER A 130 9.17 -27.48 -2.50
C SER A 130 9.02 -27.23 -4.00
N LYS A 131 7.80 -27.31 -4.53
CA LYS A 131 7.48 -27.05 -5.94
C LYS A 131 6.79 -25.71 -6.16
N ALA A 132 6.44 -25.01 -5.09
CA ALA A 132 5.70 -23.76 -5.15
C ALA A 132 6.60 -22.61 -5.62
N LYS A 133 6.01 -21.68 -6.37
CA LYS A 133 6.62 -20.36 -6.64
C LYS A 133 6.26 -19.40 -5.51
N GLN A 134 7.20 -18.54 -5.14
CA GLN A 134 6.92 -17.46 -4.20
C GLN A 134 6.86 -16.13 -4.95
N GLN A 135 5.87 -15.33 -4.67
CA GLN A 135 5.62 -14.03 -5.29
C GLN A 135 5.21 -12.99 -4.23
N CYS A 136 5.58 -11.74 -4.47
CA CYS A 136 5.05 -10.61 -3.72
C CYS A 136 4.13 -9.78 -4.62
N TYR A 137 2.92 -9.54 -4.15
CA TYR A 137 2.03 -8.54 -4.74
C TYR A 137 2.13 -7.26 -3.91
N LEU A 138 2.96 -6.33 -4.37
CA LEU A 138 3.13 -5.03 -3.72
C LEU A 138 2.23 -3.98 -4.37
N ALA A 139 1.08 -3.72 -3.77
CA ALA A 139 0.20 -2.61 -4.13
C ALA A 139 0.80 -1.31 -3.55
N ALA A 140 1.70 -0.67 -4.29
CA ALA A 140 2.36 0.55 -3.86
C ALA A 140 1.67 1.79 -4.47
N SER A 141 1.38 2.77 -3.62
CA SER A 141 1.04 4.14 -4.02
C SER A 141 2.26 5.02 -3.80
N LEU A 142 2.84 5.52 -4.89
CA LEU A 142 4.09 6.26 -4.88
C LEU A 142 3.85 7.75 -5.09
N TYR A 143 4.63 8.58 -4.42
CA TYR A 143 4.53 10.04 -4.48
C TYR A 143 5.91 10.64 -4.71
N LEU A 144 6.02 11.55 -5.67
CA LEU A 144 7.25 12.26 -5.98
C LEU A 144 7.30 13.61 -5.26
N PRO A 145 8.49 14.18 -5.00
CA PRO A 145 8.58 15.58 -4.56
C PRO A 145 7.90 16.48 -5.60
N ILE A 146 7.19 17.51 -5.18
CA ILE A 146 6.50 18.43 -6.09
C ILE A 146 7.47 19.03 -7.13
N GLU A 147 8.70 19.32 -6.73
CA GLU A 147 9.74 19.87 -7.60
C GLU A 147 10.31 18.86 -8.62
N GLN A 148 10.11 17.57 -8.37
CA GLN A 148 10.64 16.48 -9.19
C GLN A 148 9.53 15.59 -9.79
N SER A 149 8.37 16.17 -10.07
CA SER A 149 7.21 15.44 -10.62
C SER A 149 7.50 14.74 -11.96
N LYS A 150 8.56 15.14 -12.67
CA LYS A 150 9.03 14.55 -13.95
C LYS A 150 10.25 13.65 -13.79
N LEU A 151 10.55 13.17 -12.58
CA LEU A 151 11.67 12.26 -12.34
C LEU A 151 11.55 11.01 -13.21
N ALA A 152 12.63 10.68 -13.93
CA ALA A 152 12.71 9.44 -14.71
C ALA A 152 12.77 8.24 -13.76
N LEU A 153 11.76 7.39 -13.80
CA LEU A 153 11.65 6.18 -13.00
C LEU A 153 11.61 4.93 -13.89
N PRO A 154 12.01 3.76 -13.39
CA PRO A 154 11.74 2.49 -14.06
C PRO A 154 10.23 2.34 -14.32
N LYS A 155 9.85 1.73 -15.45
CA LYS A 155 8.44 1.59 -15.88
C LYS A 155 7.51 1.00 -14.81
N ALA A 156 8.00 0.08 -14.00
CA ALA A 156 7.23 -0.52 -12.91
C ALA A 156 6.83 0.52 -11.84
N TYR A 157 7.74 1.42 -11.49
CA TYR A 157 7.50 2.48 -10.52
C TYR A 157 6.60 3.58 -11.09
N GLN A 158 6.82 3.98 -12.35
CA GLN A 158 6.01 5.02 -13.00
C GLN A 158 4.51 4.74 -12.91
N LYS A 159 4.12 3.47 -13.09
CA LYS A 159 2.71 3.05 -13.03
C LYS A 159 2.10 3.14 -11.62
N CYS A 160 2.93 3.23 -10.59
CA CYS A 160 2.51 3.32 -9.19
C CYS A 160 2.49 4.76 -8.67
N VAL A 161 3.00 5.73 -9.45
CA VAL A 161 2.97 7.15 -9.04
C VAL A 161 1.53 7.66 -9.15
N VAL A 162 1.01 8.11 -8.00
CA VAL A 162 -0.39 8.55 -7.87
C VAL A 162 -0.55 9.99 -7.39
N GLY A 163 0.56 10.66 -7.09
CA GLY A 163 0.53 12.03 -6.61
C GLY A 163 1.92 12.55 -6.27
N TYR A 164 1.95 13.61 -5.51
CA TYR A 164 3.19 14.26 -5.09
C TYR A 164 3.22 14.51 -3.58
N TRP A 165 4.36 14.92 -3.08
CA TRP A 165 4.51 15.38 -1.70
C TRP A 165 5.33 16.65 -1.65
N MET A 166 5.16 17.42 -0.56
CA MET A 166 5.87 18.67 -0.34
C MET A 166 6.13 18.90 1.15
N TYR A 167 7.09 19.74 1.44
CA TYR A 167 7.27 20.33 2.77
C TYR A 167 6.20 21.40 3.05
N TYR A 168 5.95 21.66 4.32
CA TYR A 168 4.94 22.67 4.69
C TYR A 168 5.26 24.07 4.12
N HIS A 169 6.53 24.48 4.11
CA HIS A 169 6.94 25.79 3.58
C HIS A 169 6.71 25.93 2.05
N GLN A 170 6.58 24.83 1.34
CA GLN A 170 6.27 24.79 -0.11
C GLN A 170 4.76 24.84 -0.39
N LEU A 171 3.93 24.71 0.67
CA LEU A 171 2.49 24.61 0.50
C LEU A 171 1.90 25.97 0.07
N THR A 172 1.38 26.02 -1.14
CA THR A 172 0.60 27.15 -1.64
C THR A 172 -0.86 26.74 -1.78
N LEU A 173 -1.73 27.42 -1.04
CA LEU A 173 -3.17 27.18 -1.06
C LEU A 173 -3.87 28.28 -1.87
N GLU A 174 -4.78 27.86 -2.73
CA GLU A 174 -5.53 28.76 -3.62
C GLU A 174 -6.97 28.85 -3.14
N ASP A 175 -7.51 30.07 -3.00
CA ASP A 175 -8.90 30.31 -2.54
C ASP A 175 -9.95 29.82 -3.54
N THR A 176 -9.57 29.63 -4.80
CA THR A 176 -10.42 29.06 -5.87
C THR A 176 -10.55 27.54 -5.80
N CYS A 177 -9.74 26.88 -4.97
CA CYS A 177 -9.73 25.44 -4.80
C CYS A 177 -10.41 25.02 -3.49
N SER A 178 -10.89 23.78 -3.47
CA SER A 178 -11.37 23.13 -2.25
C SER A 178 -10.41 22.01 -1.84
N TYR A 179 -10.28 21.78 -0.55
CA TYR A 179 -9.32 20.84 0.01
C TYR A 179 -9.97 19.87 0.98
N ALA A 180 -9.39 18.67 1.14
CA ALA A 180 -9.80 17.75 2.18
C ALA A 180 -8.60 16.97 2.72
N VAL A 181 -8.44 16.90 4.05
CA VAL A 181 -7.56 15.90 4.69
C VAL A 181 -8.31 14.58 4.75
N VAL A 182 -7.64 13.52 4.33
CA VAL A 182 -8.24 12.19 4.19
C VAL A 182 -7.73 11.28 5.30
N GLU A 183 -8.64 10.59 5.98
CA GLU A 183 -8.28 9.57 6.95
C GLU A 183 -7.49 8.43 6.30
N LYS A 184 -6.56 7.82 7.03
CA LYS A 184 -5.70 6.77 6.50
C LYS A 184 -6.47 5.61 5.87
N LYS A 185 -7.61 5.22 6.42
CA LYS A 185 -8.47 4.16 5.87
C LYS A 185 -9.08 4.49 4.50
N GLN A 186 -9.04 5.75 4.08
CA GLN A 186 -9.56 6.23 2.79
C GLN A 186 -8.46 6.44 1.73
N TRP A 187 -7.20 6.21 2.05
CA TRP A 187 -6.08 6.52 1.15
C TRP A 187 -6.08 5.75 -0.18
N LEU A 188 -6.68 4.56 -0.20
CA LEU A 188 -6.83 3.76 -1.43
C LEU A 188 -7.95 4.25 -2.33
N LEU A 189 -8.90 5.00 -1.80
CA LEU A 189 -10.15 5.33 -2.46
C LEU A 189 -10.09 6.75 -3.07
N PRO A 190 -10.87 7.00 -4.13
CA PRO A 190 -11.16 8.37 -4.52
C PRO A 190 -12.00 9.07 -3.45
N PRO A 191 -12.07 10.42 -3.47
CA PRO A 191 -12.96 11.14 -2.56
C PRO A 191 -14.40 10.65 -2.71
N LYS A 192 -15.04 10.36 -1.56
CA LYS A 192 -16.46 10.00 -1.53
C LYS A 192 -17.33 11.24 -1.74
N THR A 193 -18.59 11.04 -2.12
CA THR A 193 -19.60 12.11 -2.19
C THR A 193 -19.75 12.84 -0.85
N SER A 194 -19.57 12.11 0.27
CA SER A 194 -19.58 12.64 1.64
C SER A 194 -18.28 13.30 2.08
N THR A 195 -17.29 13.47 1.18
CA THR A 195 -16.03 14.13 1.54
C THR A 195 -16.29 15.57 1.95
N HIS A 196 -15.86 15.94 3.15
CA HIS A 196 -15.96 17.31 3.65
C HIS A 196 -14.85 18.16 3.04
N TRP A 197 -15.22 18.99 2.10
CA TRP A 197 -14.32 19.92 1.43
C TRP A 197 -14.22 21.22 2.25
N CYS A 198 -13.00 21.69 2.44
CA CYS A 198 -12.64 22.88 3.21
C CYS A 198 -12.06 23.96 2.31
N SER A 199 -12.15 25.22 2.76
CA SER A 199 -11.43 26.36 2.19
C SER A 199 -9.90 26.26 2.42
N ALA A 200 -9.14 27.09 1.72
CA ALA A 200 -7.69 27.21 1.91
C ALA A 200 -7.32 27.49 3.39
N LYS A 201 -8.05 28.39 4.04
CA LYS A 201 -7.81 28.77 5.46
C LYS A 201 -8.08 27.62 6.42
N GLU A 202 -9.18 26.90 6.25
CA GLU A 202 -9.56 25.78 7.11
C GLU A 202 -8.61 24.59 6.99
N ILE A 203 -8.22 24.26 5.74
CA ILE A 203 -7.33 23.13 5.50
C ILE A 203 -5.93 23.39 6.06
N GLN A 204 -5.45 24.62 6.02
CA GLN A 204 -4.17 25.01 6.60
C GLN A 204 -4.09 24.67 8.09
N VAL A 205 -5.14 24.96 8.85
CA VAL A 205 -5.22 24.62 10.28
C VAL A 205 -5.13 23.11 10.51
N LYS A 206 -5.91 22.32 9.74
CA LYS A 206 -5.93 20.85 9.84
C LYS A 206 -4.58 20.23 9.48
N ILE A 207 -3.91 20.76 8.46
CA ILE A 207 -2.57 20.33 8.07
C ILE A 207 -1.59 20.59 9.21
N LEU A 208 -1.52 21.83 9.72
CA LEU A 208 -0.63 22.20 10.82
C LEU A 208 -0.84 21.34 12.06
N GLU A 209 -2.08 21.07 12.43
CA GLU A 209 -2.40 20.18 13.55
C GLU A 209 -1.83 18.78 13.36
N SER A 210 -1.98 18.22 12.14
CA SER A 210 -1.43 16.92 11.79
C SER A 210 0.10 16.90 11.90
N LEU A 211 0.76 17.94 11.36
CA LEU A 211 2.21 18.05 11.34
C LEU A 211 2.80 18.21 12.76
N LYS A 212 2.17 19.00 13.64
CA LYS A 212 2.54 19.12 15.06
C LYS A 212 2.53 17.76 15.76
N ASN A 213 1.62 16.87 15.37
CA ASN A 213 1.54 15.50 15.87
C ASN A 213 2.46 14.51 15.13
N LYS A 214 3.45 15.00 14.35
CA LYS A 214 4.36 14.20 13.53
C LYS A 214 3.64 13.20 12.60
N LYS A 215 2.50 13.63 12.05
CA LYS A 215 1.73 12.89 11.05
C LYS A 215 1.76 13.66 9.74
N ALA A 216 2.09 12.97 8.66
CA ALA A 216 1.99 13.52 7.32
C ALA A 216 0.57 13.30 6.79
N PRO A 217 -0.28 14.34 6.69
CA PRO A 217 -1.61 14.19 6.16
C PRO A 217 -1.57 13.96 4.65
N GLN A 218 -2.45 13.08 4.14
CA GLN A 218 -2.79 13.04 2.73
C GLN A 218 -3.90 14.04 2.49
N VAL A 219 -3.71 14.89 1.48
CA VAL A 219 -4.62 15.97 1.11
C VAL A 219 -5.12 15.75 -0.30
N TYR A 220 -6.41 15.97 -0.51
CA TYR A 220 -6.99 16.18 -1.84
C TYR A 220 -7.11 17.69 -2.09
N LYS A 221 -6.74 18.12 -3.31
CA LYS A 221 -7.02 19.44 -3.86
C LYS A 221 -7.99 19.28 -5.03
N LYS A 222 -9.10 19.97 -4.98
CA LYS A 222 -10.11 19.98 -6.04
C LYS A 222 -10.13 21.35 -6.72
N SER A 223 -9.86 21.35 -8.03
CA SER A 223 -9.95 22.51 -8.91
C SER A 223 -10.90 22.17 -10.04
N GLY A 224 -12.13 22.67 -9.98
CA GLY A 224 -13.19 22.26 -10.92
C GLY A 224 -13.45 20.75 -10.86
N ALA A 225 -13.27 20.07 -11.98
CA ALA A 225 -13.40 18.61 -12.09
C ALA A 225 -12.11 17.84 -11.76
N VAL A 226 -10.97 18.53 -11.65
CA VAL A 226 -9.67 17.90 -11.40
C VAL A 226 -9.46 17.71 -9.89
N ILE A 227 -9.04 16.51 -9.50
CA ILE A 227 -8.68 16.20 -8.13
C ILE A 227 -7.23 15.70 -8.12
N GLU A 228 -6.39 16.41 -7.39
CA GLU A 228 -5.02 16.02 -7.14
C GLU A 228 -4.90 15.42 -5.74
N LYS A 229 -3.90 14.58 -5.56
CA LYS A 229 -3.61 13.88 -4.31
C LYS A 229 -2.16 14.13 -3.91
N PHE A 230 -1.93 14.61 -2.69
CA PHE A 230 -0.59 14.86 -2.22
C PHE A 230 -0.44 14.66 -0.70
N PHE A 231 0.81 14.56 -0.26
CA PHE A 231 1.17 14.59 1.16
C PHE A 231 1.86 15.89 1.52
N VAL A 232 1.57 16.40 2.71
CA VAL A 232 2.38 17.45 3.35
C VAL A 232 3.17 16.79 4.48
N VAL A 233 4.49 16.96 4.49
CA VAL A 233 5.35 16.29 5.46
C VAL A 233 5.84 17.24 6.55
N TRP A 234 6.12 16.67 7.73
CA TRP A 234 6.58 17.40 8.92
C TRP A 234 8.10 17.40 9.08
N TRP A 235 8.83 16.83 8.13
CA TRP A 235 10.24 16.46 8.28
C TRP A 235 11.19 17.64 8.43
N ASP A 236 10.79 18.83 7.99
CA ASP A 236 11.49 20.12 8.08
C ASP A 236 10.99 21.02 9.23
N LEU A 237 9.94 20.62 9.93
CA LEU A 237 9.44 21.36 11.08
C LEU A 237 10.33 21.07 12.31
N LYS A 238 10.95 22.12 12.83
CA LYS A 238 11.73 22.13 14.09
C LYS A 238 10.83 22.25 15.32
#